data_dde1d739e6ea4f9c2960dc50280993e1
#
_entry.id   dde1d739e6ea4f9c2960dc50280993e1
#
_cell.length_a   1.000
_cell.length_b   1.000
_cell.length_c   1.000
_cell.angle_alpha   90.00
_cell.angle_beta   90.00
_cell.angle_gamma   90.00
#
_symmetry.space_group_name_H-M   'P 1'
#
loop_
_entity.id
_entity.type
_entity.pdbx_description
1 polymer ?
#
loop_
_entity_poly.entity_id
_entity_poly.type
_entity_poly.pdbx_seq_one_letter_code
_entity_poly.pdbx_strand_id
1 'polypeptide(L)'
;MATDAFAEDPAWKSKSTEQWNEQDAQAFLAESPWIKHVTPQRLRDLSPDERRNGGNLEAGVGKGVGLAGIGLLGSRRQAEALARAHAKPTPDPVVVRWESALVRAAERKAGETAPAVDDAYYAIVVYDIPLPKRWNIAGELKSVAYLRRTGKKDLKPSRVQILRGENGLATVVYLFRRSVEITRKDRYVEFVAQIDRLFVDPFFDIEAMRVKDELEL
;
A
#
# COMPACT_ATOMS: atom_id res chain seq x y z
N MET A 1 31.02 -16.45 -25.48
CA MET A 1 30.74 -17.13 -24.19
C MET A 1 29.99 -16.12 -23.34
N ALA A 2 28.70 -16.29 -23.17
CA ALA A 2 27.91 -15.48 -22.26
C ALA A 2 28.14 -16.03 -20.86
N THR A 3 28.74 -15.24 -19.98
CA THR A 3 28.84 -15.52 -18.56
C THR A 3 27.44 -15.31 -17.99
N ASP A 4 26.73 -16.40 -17.66
CA ASP A 4 25.59 -16.35 -16.75
C ASP A 4 26.07 -15.71 -15.44
N ALA A 5 25.75 -14.44 -15.26
CA ALA A 5 25.87 -13.79 -13.96
C ALA A 5 24.83 -14.46 -13.07
N PHE A 6 25.24 -15.39 -12.23
CA PHE A 6 24.45 -15.86 -11.11
C PHE A 6 24.09 -14.60 -10.29
N ALA A 7 22.81 -14.23 -10.29
CA ALA A 7 22.35 -13.17 -9.43
C ALA A 7 22.67 -13.59 -7.97
N GLU A 8 23.53 -12.87 -7.31
CA GLU A 8 23.82 -13.13 -5.88
C GLU A 8 22.51 -13.05 -5.10
N ASP A 9 22.35 -13.99 -4.15
CA ASP A 9 21.19 -13.97 -3.27
C ASP A 9 21.11 -12.61 -2.55
N PRO A 10 19.91 -12.03 -2.44
CA PRO A 10 19.73 -10.75 -1.78
C PRO A 10 20.29 -10.76 -0.36
N ALA A 11 20.82 -9.63 0.09
CA ALA A 11 21.51 -9.50 1.39
C ALA A 11 20.67 -10.00 2.58
N TRP A 12 19.33 -9.81 2.54
CA TRP A 12 18.46 -10.26 3.63
C TRP A 12 18.30 -11.78 3.75
N LYS A 13 18.68 -12.54 2.71
CA LYS A 13 18.71 -14.01 2.75
C LYS A 13 20.04 -14.56 3.24
N SER A 14 21.12 -13.86 2.93
CA SER A 14 22.50 -14.36 3.12
C SER A 14 23.24 -13.74 4.29
N LYS A 15 22.92 -12.51 4.70
CA LYS A 15 23.61 -11.75 5.73
C LYS A 15 22.69 -11.42 6.92
N SER A 16 23.25 -11.33 8.13
CA SER A 16 22.53 -10.72 9.26
C SER A 16 22.48 -9.20 9.09
N THR A 17 21.50 -8.55 9.70
CA THR A 17 21.33 -7.08 9.60
C THR A 17 22.52 -6.28 10.12
N GLU A 18 23.30 -6.84 11.08
CA GLU A 18 24.52 -6.20 11.57
C GLU A 18 25.60 -6.11 10.48
N GLN A 19 25.62 -7.08 9.58
CA GLN A 19 26.58 -7.16 8.47
C GLN A 19 26.20 -6.31 7.25
N TRP A 20 24.99 -5.75 7.24
CA TRP A 20 24.55 -4.91 6.13
C TRP A 20 25.32 -3.59 6.13
N ASN A 21 25.76 -3.19 4.97
CA ASN A 21 26.18 -1.83 4.68
C ASN A 21 25.01 -0.96 4.21
N GLU A 22 25.24 0.30 3.95
CA GLU A 22 24.24 1.23 3.44
C GLU A 22 23.67 0.77 2.08
N GLN A 23 24.50 0.21 1.24
CA GLN A 23 24.13 -0.27 -0.09
C GLN A 23 23.19 -1.50 -0.03
N ASP A 24 23.50 -2.44 0.89
CA ASP A 24 22.62 -3.59 1.17
C ASP A 24 21.24 -3.11 1.66
N ALA A 25 21.21 -2.09 2.52
CA ALA A 25 20.00 -1.52 3.07
C ALA A 25 19.17 -0.78 1.99
N GLN A 26 19.82 0.03 1.17
CA GLN A 26 19.16 0.73 0.06
C GLN A 26 18.59 -0.26 -0.96
N ALA A 27 19.33 -1.31 -1.33
CA ALA A 27 18.84 -2.35 -2.22
C ALA A 27 17.63 -3.08 -1.64
N PHE A 28 17.63 -3.38 -0.35
CA PHE A 28 16.49 -3.98 0.34
C PHE A 28 15.26 -3.07 0.34
N LEU A 29 15.43 -1.77 0.59
CA LEU A 29 14.35 -0.78 0.60
C LEU A 29 13.83 -0.45 -0.82
N ALA A 30 14.65 -0.66 -1.83
CA ALA A 30 14.24 -0.50 -3.22
C ALA A 30 13.41 -1.69 -3.71
N GLU A 31 13.84 -2.92 -3.40
CA GLU A 31 13.19 -4.13 -3.93
C GLU A 31 13.26 -5.29 -2.92
N SER A 32 12.20 -5.47 -2.16
CA SER A 32 12.03 -6.63 -1.27
C SER A 32 10.57 -7.02 -1.11
N PRO A 33 10.25 -8.22 -0.58
CA PRO A 33 8.87 -8.63 -0.32
C PRO A 33 8.07 -7.67 0.57
N TRP A 34 8.73 -6.93 1.46
CA TRP A 34 8.12 -5.96 2.38
C TRP A 34 7.80 -4.62 1.73
N ILE A 35 8.35 -4.34 0.54
CA ILE A 35 8.24 -3.04 -0.13
C ILE A 35 7.40 -3.20 -1.39
N LYS A 36 6.45 -2.30 -1.60
CA LYS A 36 5.61 -2.26 -2.79
C LYS A 36 5.60 -0.86 -3.38
N HIS A 37 5.95 -0.77 -4.65
CA HIS A 37 5.76 0.43 -5.46
C HIS A 37 4.39 0.32 -6.13
N VAL A 38 3.47 1.19 -5.75
CA VAL A 38 2.06 1.13 -6.17
C VAL A 38 1.71 2.40 -6.93
N THR A 39 1.17 2.26 -8.14
CA THR A 39 0.53 3.38 -8.82
C THR A 39 -0.92 3.47 -8.32
N PRO A 40 -1.27 4.46 -7.50
CA PRO A 40 -2.60 4.55 -6.92
C PRO A 40 -3.66 4.74 -8.01
N GLN A 41 -4.83 4.15 -7.81
CA GLN A 41 -5.98 4.47 -8.63
C GLN A 41 -6.61 5.76 -8.13
N ARG A 42 -6.85 6.73 -9.03
CA ARG A 42 -7.55 7.96 -8.66
C ARG A 42 -9.06 7.70 -8.71
N LEU A 43 -9.72 7.82 -7.57
CA LEU A 43 -11.17 7.77 -7.51
C LEU A 43 -11.77 8.99 -8.20
N ARG A 44 -12.80 8.77 -9.01
CA ARG A 44 -13.55 9.85 -9.67
C ARG A 44 -14.32 10.67 -8.64
N ASP A 45 -14.57 11.92 -8.98
CA ASP A 45 -15.50 12.72 -8.19
C ASP A 45 -16.91 12.13 -8.33
N LEU A 46 -17.51 11.77 -7.22
CA LEU A 46 -18.92 11.38 -7.20
C LEU A 46 -19.78 12.61 -7.51
N SER A 47 -20.80 12.43 -8.35
CA SER A 47 -21.81 13.47 -8.57
C SER A 47 -22.54 13.77 -7.24
N PRO A 48 -23.21 14.94 -7.13
CA PRO A 48 -23.99 15.27 -5.95
C PRO A 48 -25.05 14.22 -5.60
N ASP A 49 -25.64 13.58 -6.60
CA ASP A 49 -26.67 12.55 -6.42
C ASP A 49 -26.08 11.22 -5.96
N GLU A 50 -24.91 10.82 -6.49
CA GLU A 50 -24.18 9.65 -6.01
C GLU A 50 -23.73 9.82 -4.55
N ARG A 51 -23.34 11.03 -4.14
CA ARG A 51 -23.01 11.34 -2.73
C ARG A 51 -24.21 11.22 -1.80
N ARG A 52 -25.39 11.69 -2.25
CA ARG A 52 -26.65 11.60 -1.49
C ARG A 52 -27.13 10.17 -1.35
N ASN A 53 -26.90 9.34 -2.36
CA ASN A 53 -27.29 7.93 -2.37
C ASN A 53 -26.27 7.01 -1.68
N GLY A 54 -25.37 7.55 -0.87
CA GLY A 54 -24.39 6.78 -0.11
C GLY A 54 -23.35 6.11 -0.98
N GLY A 55 -22.84 6.84 -2.01
CA GLY A 55 -21.85 6.36 -2.98
C GLY A 55 -20.91 5.34 -2.39
N ASN A 56 -21.21 4.07 -2.67
CA ASN A 56 -20.63 2.95 -1.94
C ASN A 56 -19.22 2.70 -2.47
N LEU A 57 -18.21 2.85 -1.63
CA LEU A 57 -16.82 2.51 -1.94
C LEU A 57 -16.67 1.09 -2.48
N GLU A 58 -17.53 0.16 -2.02
CA GLU A 58 -17.57 -1.21 -2.52
C GLU A 58 -18.10 -1.32 -3.97
N ALA A 59 -18.93 -0.39 -4.42
CA ALA A 59 -19.45 -0.40 -5.77
C ALA A 59 -18.47 0.15 -6.82
N GLY A 60 -17.42 0.86 -6.39
CA GLY A 60 -16.47 1.55 -7.28
C GLY A 60 -15.26 0.73 -7.68
N VAL A 61 -14.90 -0.28 -6.92
CA VAL A 61 -13.56 -0.90 -7.03
C VAL A 61 -13.58 -2.40 -7.37
N GLY A 62 -14.70 -3.06 -7.34
CA GLY A 62 -14.70 -4.52 -7.54
C GLY A 62 -15.68 -5.05 -8.56
N LYS A 63 -16.67 -4.29 -8.89
CA LYS A 63 -17.63 -4.66 -9.94
C LYS A 63 -17.79 -3.44 -10.81
N GLY A 64 -17.16 -3.46 -11.98
CA GLY A 64 -17.52 -2.49 -13.00
C GLY A 64 -19.03 -2.38 -13.01
N VAL A 65 -19.54 -1.27 -12.52
CA VAL A 65 -20.92 -0.89 -12.81
C VAL A 65 -20.92 -0.73 -14.31
N GLY A 66 -21.27 -1.83 -14.96
CA GLY A 66 -21.44 -1.83 -16.38
C GLY A 66 -22.35 -0.66 -16.69
N LEU A 67 -21.92 0.18 -17.58
CA LEU A 67 -22.73 1.11 -18.34
C LEU A 67 -23.85 0.35 -19.12
N ALA A 68 -24.32 -0.77 -18.59
CA ALA A 68 -25.38 -1.61 -19.13
C ALA A 68 -26.78 -1.05 -18.89
N GLY A 69 -26.89 0.12 -18.29
CA GLY A 69 -28.20 0.76 -18.02
C GLY A 69 -28.55 1.97 -18.88
N ILE A 70 -27.61 2.48 -19.69
CA ILE A 70 -27.94 3.60 -20.60
C ILE A 70 -27.68 3.13 -22.01
N GLY A 71 -28.73 2.67 -22.64
CA GLY A 71 -28.77 2.35 -24.06
C GLY A 71 -28.61 3.60 -24.92
N LEU A 72 -27.38 4.05 -25.07
CA LEU A 72 -26.96 5.01 -26.06
C LEU A 72 -25.75 4.44 -26.78
N LEU A 73 -26.02 3.98 -28.02
CA LEU A 73 -25.08 3.60 -29.06
C LEU A 73 -24.15 4.78 -29.46
N GLY A 74 -23.42 5.32 -28.52
CA GLY A 74 -22.24 6.11 -28.80
C GLY A 74 -21.10 5.15 -29.09
N SER A 75 -20.45 5.25 -30.23
CA SER A 75 -19.41 4.33 -30.64
C SER A 75 -18.35 4.19 -29.52
N ARG A 76 -17.92 2.94 -29.25
CA ARG A 76 -16.84 2.63 -28.30
C ARG A 76 -15.64 3.57 -28.44
N ARG A 77 -15.35 4.03 -29.67
CA ARG A 77 -14.32 5.03 -29.99
C ARG A 77 -14.61 6.42 -29.39
N GLN A 78 -15.89 6.86 -29.33
CA GLN A 78 -16.23 8.14 -28.70
C GLN A 78 -16.13 8.06 -27.18
N ALA A 79 -16.52 6.94 -26.57
CA ALA A 79 -16.34 6.71 -25.14
C ALA A 79 -14.85 6.66 -24.76
N GLU A 80 -14.02 6.00 -25.57
CA GLU A 80 -12.56 5.96 -25.38
C GLU A 80 -11.90 7.33 -25.62
N ALA A 81 -12.37 8.11 -26.59
CA ALA A 81 -11.87 9.47 -26.84
C ALA A 81 -12.25 10.43 -25.71
N LEU A 82 -13.49 10.36 -25.19
CA LEU A 82 -13.93 11.11 -24.03
C LEU A 82 -13.18 10.71 -22.76
N ALA A 83 -12.94 9.41 -22.55
CA ALA A 83 -12.14 8.93 -21.43
C ALA A 83 -10.70 9.45 -21.50
N ARG A 84 -10.09 9.50 -22.68
CA ARG A 84 -8.75 10.08 -22.88
C ARG A 84 -8.74 11.60 -22.72
N ALA A 85 -9.72 12.32 -23.22
CA ALA A 85 -9.80 13.77 -23.09
C ALA A 85 -10.02 14.25 -21.65
N HIS A 86 -10.59 13.40 -20.80
CA HIS A 86 -10.79 13.65 -19.38
C HIS A 86 -9.88 12.83 -18.47
N ALA A 87 -8.89 12.14 -19.04
CA ALA A 87 -7.88 11.42 -18.26
C ALA A 87 -7.09 12.44 -17.44
N LYS A 88 -7.40 12.54 -16.16
CA LYS A 88 -6.51 13.21 -15.20
C LYS A 88 -5.17 12.47 -15.22
N PRO A 89 -4.04 13.17 -15.07
CA PRO A 89 -2.74 12.52 -15.06
C PRO A 89 -2.72 11.37 -14.05
N THR A 90 -2.12 10.26 -14.45
CA THR A 90 -1.89 9.11 -13.56
C THR A 90 -1.14 9.62 -12.33
N PRO A 91 -1.57 9.28 -11.12
CA PRO A 91 -0.84 9.65 -9.92
C PRO A 91 0.58 9.06 -9.94
N ASP A 92 1.52 9.78 -9.34
CA ASP A 92 2.85 9.25 -9.14
C ASP A 92 2.81 7.98 -8.29
N PRO A 93 3.71 7.00 -8.56
CA PRO A 93 3.83 5.82 -7.73
C PRO A 93 4.13 6.19 -6.27
N VAL A 94 3.51 5.48 -5.34
CA VAL A 94 3.77 5.62 -3.91
C VAL A 94 4.45 4.36 -3.38
N VAL A 95 5.24 4.52 -2.33
CA VAL A 95 5.88 3.40 -1.65
C VAL A 95 5.00 2.95 -0.50
N VAL A 96 4.69 1.66 -0.45
CA VAL A 96 3.98 1.02 0.67
C VAL A 96 4.92 0.01 1.30
N ARG A 97 5.22 0.18 2.60
CA ARG A 97 6.11 -0.72 3.35
C ARG A 97 5.34 -1.46 4.43
N TRP A 98 5.62 -2.73 4.56
CA TRP A 98 5.26 -3.51 5.74
C TRP A 98 6.40 -3.35 6.76
N GLU A 99 6.17 -2.54 7.79
CA GLU A 99 7.18 -2.19 8.80
C GLU A 99 7.46 -3.34 9.75
N SER A 100 8.43 -4.16 9.41
CA SER A 100 9.00 -5.18 10.28
C SER A 100 10.24 -4.66 11.02
N ALA A 101 10.79 -5.45 11.93
CA ALA A 101 12.06 -5.13 12.56
C ALA A 101 13.20 -5.01 11.54
N LEU A 102 13.14 -5.86 10.49
CA LEU A 102 14.11 -5.87 9.39
C LEU A 102 14.04 -4.57 8.56
N VAL A 103 12.84 -4.12 8.20
CA VAL A 103 12.62 -2.87 7.45
C VAL A 103 13.16 -1.68 8.25
N ARG A 104 12.80 -1.59 9.54
CA ARG A 104 13.29 -0.51 10.42
C ARG A 104 14.83 -0.53 10.59
N ALA A 105 15.44 -1.72 10.55
CA ALA A 105 16.91 -1.85 10.60
C ALA A 105 17.53 -1.33 9.29
N ALA A 106 16.93 -1.66 8.14
CA ALA A 106 17.36 -1.15 6.84
C ALA A 106 17.23 0.38 6.74
N GLU A 107 16.10 0.95 7.16
CA GLU A 107 15.88 2.41 7.17
C GLU A 107 16.95 3.14 7.98
N ARG A 108 17.23 2.65 9.21
CA ARG A 108 18.31 3.25 10.03
C ARG A 108 19.67 3.20 9.35
N LYS A 109 20.00 2.09 8.67
CA LYS A 109 21.28 1.94 7.97
C LYS A 109 21.36 2.77 6.69
N ALA A 110 20.24 2.99 6.02
CA ALA A 110 20.12 3.88 4.85
C ALA A 110 20.04 5.36 5.25
N GLY A 111 20.03 5.70 6.54
CA GLY A 111 19.89 7.07 7.02
C GLY A 111 18.46 7.61 6.92
N GLU A 112 17.46 6.75 6.68
CA GLU A 112 16.05 7.14 6.66
C GLU A 112 15.48 7.20 8.10
N THR A 113 14.46 8.04 8.29
CA THR A 113 13.75 8.10 9.57
C THR A 113 12.62 7.08 9.59
N ALA A 114 12.80 6.00 10.33
CA ALA A 114 11.78 4.99 10.54
C ALA A 114 10.65 5.54 11.44
N PRO A 115 9.37 5.27 11.12
CA PRO A 115 8.29 5.57 12.03
C PRO A 115 8.41 4.74 13.33
N ALA A 116 8.07 5.36 14.47
CA ALA A 116 8.05 4.63 15.75
C ALA A 116 6.84 3.67 15.78
N VAL A 117 7.10 2.39 15.71
CA VAL A 117 6.09 1.32 15.75
C VAL A 117 6.35 0.40 16.94
N ASP A 118 5.30 0.14 17.71
CA ASP A 118 5.30 -0.82 18.81
C ASP A 118 5.12 -2.24 18.25
N ASP A 119 5.84 -3.21 18.77
CA ASP A 119 5.80 -4.63 18.35
C ASP A 119 4.44 -5.31 18.58
N ALA A 120 3.53 -4.68 19.35
CA ALA A 120 2.14 -5.10 19.49
C ALA A 120 1.29 -4.94 18.20
N TYR A 121 1.87 -4.34 17.14
CA TYR A 121 1.16 -4.04 15.91
C TYR A 121 1.89 -4.57 14.68
N TYR A 122 1.12 -5.01 13.68
CA TYR A 122 1.55 -4.97 12.30
C TYR A 122 1.40 -3.53 11.81
N ALA A 123 2.41 -2.99 11.17
CA ALA A 123 2.36 -1.64 10.65
C ALA A 123 2.54 -1.63 9.13
N ILE A 124 1.62 -0.94 8.45
CA ILE A 124 1.75 -0.64 7.03
C ILE A 124 1.92 0.87 6.89
N VAL A 125 2.96 1.26 6.18
CA VAL A 125 3.28 2.67 5.98
C VAL A 125 3.19 3.02 4.51
N VAL A 126 2.51 4.12 4.22
CA VAL A 126 2.39 4.69 2.88
C VAL A 126 3.13 6.02 2.88
N TYR A 127 4.17 6.09 2.05
CA TYR A 127 5.07 7.24 2.01
C TYR A 127 4.66 8.25 0.94
N ASP A 128 5.06 9.50 1.16
CA ASP A 128 5.02 10.60 0.21
C ASP A 128 3.68 10.86 -0.47
N ILE A 129 2.60 10.77 0.32
CA ILE A 129 1.25 11.01 -0.16
C ILE A 129 0.87 12.49 -0.05
N PRO A 130 0.34 13.12 -1.11
CA PRO A 130 -0.27 14.43 -1.02
C PRO A 130 -1.57 14.34 -0.21
N LEU A 131 -1.54 14.84 1.03
CA LEU A 131 -2.67 14.73 1.95
C LEU A 131 -3.14 16.11 2.41
N PRO A 132 -4.41 16.50 2.17
CA PRO A 132 -4.92 17.79 2.58
C PRO A 132 -4.94 17.92 4.11
N LYS A 133 -4.76 19.15 4.60
CA LYS A 133 -4.90 19.47 6.03
C LYS A 133 -6.38 19.60 6.34
N ARG A 134 -7.00 18.54 6.87
CA ARG A 134 -8.40 18.50 7.27
C ARG A 134 -8.53 18.03 8.72
N TRP A 135 -9.60 18.49 9.38
CA TRP A 135 -10.00 17.96 10.67
C TRP A 135 -10.36 16.46 10.56
N ASN A 136 -9.96 15.67 11.57
CA ASN A 136 -10.28 14.24 11.71
C ASN A 136 -9.88 13.32 10.54
N ILE A 137 -8.93 13.72 9.71
CA ILE A 137 -8.49 12.91 8.57
C ILE A 137 -7.97 11.51 9.01
N ALA A 138 -7.36 11.39 10.17
CA ALA A 138 -6.89 10.09 10.70
C ALA A 138 -8.07 9.12 10.96
N GLY A 139 -9.21 9.63 11.45
CA GLY A 139 -10.42 8.85 11.63
C GLY A 139 -11.03 8.39 10.30
N GLU A 140 -11.04 9.26 9.30
CA GLU A 140 -11.48 8.92 7.94
C GLU A 140 -10.61 7.80 7.35
N LEU A 141 -9.29 7.96 7.38
CA LEU A 141 -8.33 6.98 6.86
C LEU A 141 -8.46 5.63 7.58
N LYS A 142 -8.68 5.65 8.89
CA LYS A 142 -8.91 4.43 9.69
C LYS A 142 -10.15 3.67 9.23
N SER A 143 -11.22 4.36 8.89
CA SER A 143 -12.51 3.74 8.54
C SER A 143 -12.47 2.99 7.20
N VAL A 144 -11.65 3.46 6.27
CA VAL A 144 -11.58 2.99 4.88
C VAL A 144 -10.34 2.14 4.58
N ALA A 145 -9.60 1.72 5.62
CA ALA A 145 -8.45 0.85 5.47
C ALA A 145 -8.66 -0.51 6.12
N TYR A 146 -8.04 -1.55 5.56
CA TYR A 146 -8.06 -2.89 6.13
C TYR A 146 -6.96 -3.79 5.53
N LEU A 147 -6.62 -4.87 6.26
CA LEU A 147 -5.88 -6.00 5.72
C LEU A 147 -6.86 -7.11 5.39
N ARG A 148 -6.89 -7.51 4.12
CA ARG A 148 -7.71 -8.62 3.63
C ARG A 148 -6.90 -9.90 3.60
N ARG A 149 -7.52 -11.00 4.08
CA ARG A 149 -6.95 -12.34 4.08
C ARG A 149 -7.97 -13.31 3.50
N THR A 150 -7.54 -14.20 2.62
CA THR A 150 -8.45 -15.15 1.96
C THR A 150 -9.19 -16.03 2.98
N GLY A 151 -10.51 -16.04 2.91
CA GLY A 151 -11.36 -16.86 3.76
C GLY A 151 -11.43 -16.45 5.23
N LYS A 152 -10.89 -15.29 5.60
CA LYS A 152 -10.90 -14.75 6.96
C LYS A 152 -11.52 -13.35 7.00
N LYS A 153 -11.93 -12.92 8.19
CA LYS A 153 -12.42 -11.56 8.40
C LYS A 153 -11.29 -10.55 8.19
N ASP A 154 -11.59 -9.44 7.53
CA ASP A 154 -10.68 -8.33 7.35
C ASP A 154 -10.24 -7.74 8.69
N LEU A 155 -8.96 -7.41 8.81
CA LEU A 155 -8.42 -6.70 9.96
C LEU A 155 -8.54 -5.20 9.72
N LYS A 156 -9.17 -4.49 10.63
CA LYS A 156 -9.23 -3.02 10.61
C LYS A 156 -8.07 -2.44 11.42
N PRO A 157 -7.48 -1.30 10.99
CA PRO A 157 -6.46 -0.65 11.77
C PRO A 157 -7.05 -0.17 13.10
N SER A 158 -6.34 -0.37 14.19
CA SER A 158 -6.73 0.14 15.50
C SER A 158 -6.37 1.63 15.64
N ARG A 159 -5.33 2.06 14.93
CA ARG A 159 -4.82 3.44 14.96
C ARG A 159 -4.24 3.81 13.59
N VAL A 160 -4.36 5.10 13.23
CA VAL A 160 -3.66 5.71 12.09
C VAL A 160 -2.89 6.91 12.60
N GLN A 161 -1.64 7.04 12.18
CA GLN A 161 -0.78 8.20 12.44
C GLN A 161 -0.45 8.88 11.12
N ILE A 162 -0.28 10.18 11.14
CA ILE A 162 0.06 10.98 9.97
C ILE A 162 1.29 11.82 10.33
N LEU A 163 2.38 11.52 9.65
CA LEU A 163 3.63 12.27 9.77
C LEU A 163 3.71 13.19 8.56
N ARG A 164 3.81 14.50 8.78
CA ARG A 164 3.87 15.47 7.69
C ARG A 164 5.30 15.90 7.46
N GLY A 165 5.75 15.76 6.21
CA GLY A 165 7.04 16.26 5.76
C GLY A 165 6.99 17.76 5.46
N GLU A 166 8.16 18.39 5.39
CA GLU A 166 8.32 19.80 5.04
C GLU A 166 7.95 20.08 3.59
N ASN A 167 8.07 19.08 2.72
CA ASN A 167 7.70 19.12 1.29
C ASN A 167 6.18 19.16 1.04
N GLY A 168 5.36 19.18 2.08
CA GLY A 168 3.90 19.15 1.99
C GLY A 168 3.30 17.76 1.73
N LEU A 169 4.13 16.73 1.58
CA LEU A 169 3.71 15.33 1.55
C LEU A 169 3.52 14.78 2.96
N ALA A 170 2.85 13.67 3.05
CA ALA A 170 2.61 12.99 4.32
C ALA A 170 2.96 11.52 4.23
N THR A 171 3.47 10.97 5.32
CA THR A 171 3.60 9.54 5.55
C THR A 171 2.45 9.09 6.44
N VAL A 172 1.70 8.08 6.01
CA VAL A 172 0.54 7.54 6.72
C VAL A 172 0.87 6.17 7.28
N VAL A 173 0.80 6.02 8.60
CA VAL A 173 1.10 4.77 9.31
C VAL A 173 -0.20 4.13 9.79
N TYR A 174 -0.50 2.94 9.29
CA TYR A 174 -1.65 2.13 9.69
C TYR A 174 -1.21 1.04 10.66
N LEU A 175 -1.76 1.03 11.87
CA LEU A 175 -1.40 0.10 12.94
C LEU A 175 -2.52 -0.91 13.18
N PHE A 176 -2.24 -2.19 12.93
CA PHE A 176 -3.15 -3.32 13.11
C PHE A 176 -2.70 -4.15 14.31
N ARG A 177 -3.57 -4.36 15.30
CA ARG A 177 -3.21 -5.16 16.48
C ARG A 177 -2.86 -6.59 16.10
N ARG A 178 -1.77 -7.13 16.66
CA ARG A 178 -1.36 -8.53 16.51
C ARG A 178 -2.23 -9.53 17.30
N SER A 179 -3.38 -9.08 17.83
CA SER A 179 -4.36 -9.98 18.49
C SER A 179 -4.91 -11.06 17.56
N VAL A 180 -4.79 -10.83 16.25
CA VAL A 180 -5.11 -11.85 15.23
C VAL A 180 -3.83 -12.12 14.45
N GLU A 181 -3.28 -13.31 14.66
CA GLU A 181 -2.03 -13.71 14.07
C GLU A 181 -2.13 -13.88 12.54
N ILE A 182 -1.17 -13.32 11.82
CA ILE A 182 -0.93 -13.57 10.41
C ILE A 182 0.13 -14.68 10.34
N THR A 183 -0.18 -15.75 9.63
CA THR A 183 0.62 -16.96 9.54
C THR A 183 0.91 -17.32 8.09
N ARG A 184 1.80 -18.29 7.84
CA ARG A 184 2.05 -18.84 6.50
C ARG A 184 0.78 -19.31 5.77
N LYS A 185 -0.25 -19.73 6.51
CA LYS A 185 -1.54 -20.14 5.93
C LYS A 185 -2.29 -19.00 5.23
N ASP A 186 -1.97 -17.75 5.57
CA ASP A 186 -2.58 -16.58 4.95
C ASP A 186 -2.03 -16.33 3.53
N ARG A 187 -0.90 -16.91 3.17
CA ARG A 187 -0.22 -16.88 1.88
C ARG A 187 -0.07 -15.47 1.30
N TYR A 188 -1.18 -14.79 1.06
CA TYR A 188 -1.22 -13.39 0.61
C TYR A 188 -2.08 -12.56 1.55
N VAL A 189 -1.59 -11.38 1.87
CA VAL A 189 -2.34 -10.34 2.60
C VAL A 189 -2.40 -9.11 1.72
N GLU A 190 -3.60 -8.66 1.42
CA GLU A 190 -3.85 -7.44 0.67
C GLU A 190 -4.06 -6.29 1.65
N PHE A 191 -3.26 -5.25 1.51
CA PHE A 191 -3.53 -3.99 2.21
C PHE A 191 -4.40 -3.12 1.31
N VAL A 192 -5.56 -2.73 1.80
CA VAL A 192 -6.49 -1.87 1.08
C VAL A 192 -6.65 -0.57 1.85
N ALA A 193 -6.45 0.55 1.18
CA ALA A 193 -6.71 1.86 1.78
C ALA A 193 -7.15 2.88 0.73
N GLN A 194 -8.04 3.76 1.15
CA GLN A 194 -8.34 4.99 0.44
C GLN A 194 -7.70 6.16 1.20
N ILE A 195 -6.86 6.92 0.52
CA ILE A 195 -6.17 8.09 1.06
C ILE A 195 -6.60 9.29 0.26
N ASP A 196 -7.54 10.06 0.79
CA ASP A 196 -8.26 11.10 0.05
C ASP A 196 -8.91 10.54 -1.24
N ARG A 197 -8.37 10.88 -2.40
CA ARG A 197 -8.84 10.41 -3.72
C ARG A 197 -7.97 9.30 -4.31
N LEU A 198 -6.99 8.85 -3.58
CA LEU A 198 -6.09 7.79 -4.01
C LEU A 198 -6.50 6.47 -3.37
N PHE A 199 -6.56 5.43 -4.16
CA PHE A 199 -6.84 4.08 -3.72
C PHE A 199 -5.60 3.21 -3.95
N VAL A 200 -5.18 2.48 -2.93
CA VAL A 200 -4.03 1.59 -2.95
C VAL A 200 -4.44 0.21 -2.43
N ASP A 201 -4.01 -0.85 -3.12
CA ASP A 201 -4.36 -2.24 -2.82
C ASP A 201 -3.21 -3.24 -3.07
N PRO A 202 -1.99 -2.98 -2.54
CA PRO A 202 -0.88 -3.90 -2.74
C PRO A 202 -1.08 -5.23 -2.02
N PHE A 203 -0.56 -6.29 -2.65
CA PHE A 203 -0.47 -7.64 -2.09
C PHE A 203 0.91 -7.91 -1.52
N PHE A 204 0.94 -8.46 -0.30
CA PHE A 204 2.14 -8.97 0.33
C PHE A 204 2.13 -10.49 0.32
N ASP A 205 3.16 -11.08 -0.24
CA ASP A 205 3.40 -12.53 -0.20
C ASP A 205 4.06 -12.86 1.15
N ILE A 206 3.27 -13.43 2.06
CA ILE A 206 3.69 -13.73 3.42
C ILE A 206 4.80 -14.78 3.44
N GLU A 207 4.77 -15.74 2.49
CA GLU A 207 5.82 -16.76 2.42
C GLU A 207 7.16 -16.18 1.97
N ALA A 208 7.14 -15.14 1.12
CA ALA A 208 8.34 -14.43 0.70
C ALA A 208 8.92 -13.52 1.81
N MET A 209 8.10 -13.15 2.82
CA MET A 209 8.50 -12.28 3.95
C MET A 209 9.11 -13.09 5.10
N ARG A 210 10.11 -13.91 4.78
CA ARG A 210 10.80 -14.79 5.72
C ARG A 210 12.28 -14.52 5.74
N VAL A 211 12.85 -14.61 6.96
CA VAL A 211 14.28 -14.58 7.19
C VAL A 211 14.64 -15.81 8.02
N LYS A 212 15.58 -16.62 7.57
CA LYS A 212 16.00 -17.87 8.25
C LYS A 212 14.82 -18.73 8.71
N ASP A 213 13.84 -18.93 7.81
CA ASP A 213 12.62 -19.72 8.04
C ASP A 213 11.59 -19.12 9.01
N GLU A 214 11.79 -17.97 9.60
CA GLU A 214 10.84 -17.26 10.45
C GLU A 214 10.13 -16.15 9.66
N LEU A 215 8.84 -15.93 9.95
CA LEU A 215 8.09 -14.81 9.39
C LEU A 215 8.52 -13.50 10.04
N GLU A 216 8.86 -12.52 9.22
CA GLU A 216 9.32 -11.20 9.65
C GLU A 216 8.26 -10.15 9.27
N LEU A 217 7.25 -9.99 10.16
CA LEU A 217 6.06 -9.15 9.91
C LEU A 217 5.96 -7.98 10.88
#